data_74d191404fd53e8366db5448185795be
#
_entry.id   74d191404fd53e8366db5448185795be
#
_cell.length_a   1.000
_cell.length_b   1.000
_cell.length_c   1.000
_cell.angle_alpha   90.00
_cell.angle_beta   90.00
_cell.angle_gamma   90.00
#
_symmetry.space_group_name_H-M   'P 1'
#
loop_
_entity.id
_entity.type
_entity.pdbx_description
1 polymer ?
#
loop_
_entity_poly.entity_id
_entity_poly.type
_entity_poly.pdbx_seq_one_letter_code
_entity_poly.pdbx_strand_id
1 'polypeptide(L)'
;IIDLENYRQRMLAGARESDDDGRELSGEEVARLEALRDGVESLLDAVTARHCDPEAVAFAAGRYAAMRIYRLHGRAEAMDFFNRCIATVEITDDLNLG
;
A
#
# COMPACT_ATOMS: atom_id res chain seq x y z
N ILE A 1 5.32 -2.50 -15.48
CA ILE A 1 5.09 -3.10 -14.19
C ILE A 1 5.45 -2.16 -13.06
N ILE A 2 4.58 -2.09 -12.12
CA ILE A 2 4.81 -1.26 -10.97
C ILE A 2 5.89 -1.87 -10.12
N ASP A 3 6.80 -1.03 -9.69
CA ASP A 3 7.87 -1.48 -8.83
C ASP A 3 7.37 -1.49 -7.39
N LEU A 4 6.68 -2.55 -7.03
CA LEU A 4 6.14 -2.70 -5.70
C LEU A 4 7.23 -2.76 -4.65
N GLU A 5 8.38 -3.29 -5.04
CA GLU A 5 9.51 -3.36 -4.13
C GLU A 5 9.98 -1.97 -3.76
N ASN A 6 10.10 -1.11 -4.74
CA ASN A 6 10.53 0.26 -4.51
C ASN A 6 9.49 1.02 -3.68
N TYR A 7 8.22 0.77 -3.95
CA TYR A 7 7.15 1.39 -3.21
C TYR A 7 7.19 0.96 -1.74
N ARG A 8 7.36 -0.33 -1.50
CA ARG A 8 7.46 -0.84 -0.14
C ARG A 8 8.64 -0.24 0.60
N GLN A 9 9.77 -0.17 -0.06
CA GLN A 9 10.97 0.36 0.57
C GLN A 9 10.79 1.82 0.93
N ARG A 10 10.09 2.55 0.09
CA ARG A 10 9.86 3.96 0.34
C ARG A 10 8.98 4.16 1.57
N MET A 11 7.93 3.35 1.68
CA MET A 11 7.07 3.41 2.84
C MET A 11 7.81 3.08 4.12
N LEU A 12 8.60 2.03 4.06
CA LEU A 12 9.32 1.58 5.24
C LEU A 12 10.47 2.49 5.59
N ALA A 13 11.07 3.11 4.60
CA ALA A 13 12.14 4.07 4.85
C ALA A 13 11.62 5.24 5.66
N GLY A 14 10.40 5.69 5.36
CA GLY A 14 9.80 6.75 6.15
C GLY A 14 9.59 6.34 7.59
N ALA A 15 9.14 5.11 7.79
CA ALA A 15 8.89 4.60 9.13
C ALA A 15 10.18 4.33 9.89
N ARG A 16 11.26 4.11 9.16
CA ARG A 16 12.53 3.75 9.76
C ARG A 16 13.57 4.84 9.67
N GLU A 17 13.11 6.01 9.49
CA GLU A 17 14.00 7.12 9.26
C GLU A 17 14.99 7.31 10.40
N SER A 18 14.52 7.06 11.60
CA SER A 18 15.38 7.21 12.77
C SER A 18 16.36 6.05 12.91
N ASP A 19 16.16 5.01 12.15
CA ASP A 19 17.02 3.84 12.21
C ASP A 19 17.88 3.78 10.97
N ASP A 20 18.56 4.81 10.69
CA ASP A 20 19.12 4.98 9.38
C ASP A 20 20.54 4.50 9.29
N ASP A 21 20.81 3.36 9.77
CA ASP A 21 22.12 2.81 9.56
C ASP A 21 22.29 2.27 8.13
N GLY A 22 21.38 2.62 7.24
CA GLY A 22 21.49 2.25 5.86
C GLY A 22 21.15 0.81 5.58
N ARG A 23 20.56 0.16 6.51
CA ARG A 23 20.30 -1.25 6.40
C ARG A 23 19.09 -1.50 5.49
N GLU A 24 19.23 -2.47 4.61
CA GLU A 24 18.14 -2.88 3.76
C GLU A 24 17.19 -3.79 4.51
N LEU A 25 15.99 -3.95 3.98
CA LEU A 25 15.04 -4.86 4.56
C LEU A 25 15.58 -6.27 4.50
N SER A 26 15.39 -7.01 5.58
CA SER A 26 15.77 -8.41 5.58
C SER A 26 14.80 -9.20 4.73
N GLY A 27 15.23 -10.40 4.33
CA GLY A 27 14.35 -11.29 3.60
C GLY A 27 13.11 -11.64 4.39
N GLU A 28 13.25 -11.76 5.70
CA GLU A 28 12.10 -12.05 6.55
C GLU A 28 11.09 -10.91 6.56
N GLU A 29 11.60 -9.69 6.60
CA GLU A 29 10.71 -8.53 6.59
C GLU A 29 9.95 -8.43 5.28
N VAL A 30 10.64 -8.66 4.18
CA VAL A 30 9.99 -8.61 2.87
C VAL A 30 8.94 -9.70 2.77
N ALA A 31 9.27 -10.92 3.18
CA ALA A 31 8.33 -12.02 3.12
C ALA A 31 7.09 -11.75 3.97
N ARG A 32 7.30 -11.15 5.16
CA ARG A 32 6.18 -10.82 6.03
C ARG A 32 5.26 -9.80 5.39
N LEU A 33 5.85 -8.78 4.78
CA LEU A 33 5.04 -7.74 4.15
C LEU A 33 4.28 -8.28 2.95
N GLU A 34 4.91 -9.17 2.19
CA GLU A 34 4.22 -9.78 1.06
C GLU A 34 3.08 -10.66 1.53
N ALA A 35 3.29 -11.39 2.61
CA ALA A 35 2.23 -12.23 3.15
C ALA A 35 1.06 -11.39 3.64
N LEU A 36 1.35 -10.25 4.28
CA LEU A 36 0.31 -9.34 4.73
C LEU A 36 -0.48 -8.79 3.54
N ARG A 37 0.23 -8.36 2.51
CA ARG A 37 -0.43 -7.83 1.32
C ARG A 37 -1.33 -8.89 0.70
N ASP A 38 -0.81 -10.10 0.53
CA ASP A 38 -1.58 -11.17 -0.09
C ASP A 38 -2.79 -11.52 0.75
N GLY A 39 -2.64 -11.51 2.08
CA GLY A 39 -3.75 -11.80 2.96
C GLY A 39 -4.84 -10.75 2.87
N VAL A 40 -4.45 -9.48 2.85
CA VAL A 40 -5.42 -8.40 2.73
C VAL A 40 -6.15 -8.47 1.40
N GLU A 41 -5.39 -8.69 0.32
CA GLU A 41 -6.00 -8.77 -1.00
C GLU A 41 -6.96 -9.93 -1.11
N SER A 42 -6.57 -11.08 -0.57
CA SER A 42 -7.46 -12.25 -0.60
C SER A 42 -8.75 -11.99 0.18
N LEU A 43 -8.63 -11.32 1.31
CA LEU A 43 -9.79 -10.98 2.12
C LEU A 43 -10.72 -10.04 1.38
N LEU A 44 -10.15 -9.02 0.75
CA LEU A 44 -10.95 -8.06 0.01
C LEU A 44 -11.57 -8.70 -1.23
N ASP A 45 -10.85 -9.60 -1.89
CA ASP A 45 -11.41 -10.32 -3.02
C ASP A 45 -12.60 -11.18 -2.59
N ALA A 46 -12.50 -11.80 -1.42
CA ALA A 46 -13.61 -12.61 -0.91
C ALA A 46 -14.82 -11.74 -0.61
N VAL A 47 -14.60 -10.57 -0.03
CA VAL A 47 -15.68 -9.64 0.25
C VAL A 47 -16.32 -9.17 -1.05
N THR A 48 -15.48 -8.87 -2.03
CA THR A 48 -15.97 -8.44 -3.34
C THR A 48 -16.84 -9.51 -3.98
N ALA A 49 -16.40 -10.76 -3.93
CA ALA A 49 -17.17 -11.85 -4.52
C ALA A 49 -18.49 -12.03 -3.81
N ARG A 50 -18.51 -11.86 -2.48
CA ARG A 50 -19.73 -12.04 -1.71
C ARG A 50 -20.78 -10.98 -2.03
N HIS A 51 -20.34 -9.74 -2.21
CA HIS A 51 -21.26 -8.62 -2.40
C HIS A 51 -21.44 -8.22 -3.85
N CYS A 52 -20.60 -8.73 -4.72
CA CYS A 52 -20.67 -8.44 -6.16
C CYS A 52 -20.62 -6.94 -6.45
N ASP A 53 -19.80 -6.23 -5.67
CA ASP A 53 -19.72 -4.78 -5.82
C ASP A 53 -18.26 -4.35 -5.61
N PRO A 54 -17.42 -4.56 -6.62
CA PRO A 54 -16.00 -4.25 -6.47
C PRO A 54 -15.72 -2.78 -6.21
N GLU A 55 -16.54 -1.90 -6.77
CA GLU A 55 -16.31 -0.47 -6.59
C GLU A 55 -16.52 -0.07 -5.14
N ALA A 56 -17.63 -0.51 -4.55
CA ALA A 56 -17.92 -0.18 -3.16
C ALA A 56 -16.87 -0.76 -2.23
N VAL A 57 -16.41 -1.96 -2.52
CA VAL A 57 -15.38 -2.59 -1.69
C VAL A 57 -14.08 -1.81 -1.80
N ALA A 58 -13.72 -1.37 -3.02
CA ALA A 58 -12.51 -0.59 -3.19
C ALA A 58 -12.57 0.73 -2.43
N PHE A 59 -13.71 1.41 -2.49
CA PHE A 59 -13.87 2.66 -1.74
C PHE A 59 -13.77 2.43 -0.24
N ALA A 60 -14.39 1.37 0.23
CA ALA A 60 -14.35 1.05 1.66
C ALA A 60 -12.94 0.73 2.10
N ALA A 61 -12.21 0.00 1.28
CA ALA A 61 -10.82 -0.33 1.60
C ALA A 61 -9.96 0.91 1.65
N GLY A 62 -10.16 1.82 0.69
CA GLY A 62 -9.42 3.07 0.66
C GLY A 62 -9.72 3.92 1.89
N ARG A 63 -10.99 4.01 2.25
CA ARG A 63 -11.37 4.76 3.44
C ARG A 63 -10.75 4.15 4.70
N TYR A 64 -10.77 2.84 4.80
CA TYR A 64 -10.19 2.17 5.95
C TYR A 64 -8.70 2.50 6.05
N ALA A 65 -7.99 2.39 4.92
CA ALA A 65 -6.55 2.68 4.92
C ALA A 65 -6.28 4.13 5.31
N ALA A 66 -7.06 5.05 4.75
CA ALA A 66 -6.89 6.47 5.03
C ALA A 66 -7.05 6.76 6.51
N MET A 67 -8.13 6.27 7.09
CA MET A 67 -8.43 6.56 8.48
C MET A 67 -7.43 5.89 9.41
N ARG A 68 -6.99 4.70 9.05
CA ARG A 68 -6.03 3.99 9.90
C ARG A 68 -4.68 4.70 9.90
N ILE A 69 -4.20 5.11 8.75
CA ILE A 69 -2.93 5.80 8.67
C ILE A 69 -3.02 7.15 9.37
N TYR A 70 -4.15 7.82 9.20
CA TYR A 70 -4.38 9.09 9.88
C TYR A 70 -4.27 8.92 11.39
N ARG A 71 -4.91 7.90 11.94
CA ARG A 71 -4.89 7.67 13.38
C ARG A 71 -3.54 7.26 13.90
N LEU A 72 -2.78 6.53 13.08
CA LEU A 72 -1.47 6.05 13.51
C LEU A 72 -0.39 7.11 13.37
N HIS A 73 -0.46 7.91 12.32
CA HIS A 73 0.66 8.78 11.97
C HIS A 73 0.28 10.23 11.70
N GLY A 74 -1.00 10.55 11.65
CA GLY A 74 -1.45 11.91 11.44
C GLY A 74 -1.70 12.26 10.00
N ARG A 75 -2.10 13.51 9.80
CA ARG A 75 -2.60 13.96 8.51
C ARG A 75 -1.54 13.96 7.42
N ALA A 76 -0.35 14.45 7.74
CA ALA A 76 0.69 14.57 6.73
C ALA A 76 1.07 13.21 6.16
N GLU A 77 1.19 12.22 7.03
CA GLU A 77 1.56 10.87 6.59
C GLU A 77 0.44 10.24 5.77
N ALA A 78 -0.80 10.48 6.16
CA ALA A 78 -1.92 9.93 5.41
C ALA A 78 -1.96 10.52 4.01
N MET A 79 -1.75 11.82 3.89
CA MET A 79 -1.77 12.45 2.58
C MET A 79 -0.60 12.00 1.73
N ASP A 80 0.56 11.83 2.35
CA ASP A 80 1.72 11.35 1.63
C ASP A 80 1.49 9.93 1.10
N PHE A 81 0.86 9.09 1.90
CA PHE A 81 0.54 7.74 1.46
C PHE A 81 -0.36 7.76 0.22
N PHE A 82 -1.39 8.61 0.24
CA PHE A 82 -2.29 8.66 -0.90
C PHE A 82 -1.63 9.25 -2.13
N ASN A 83 -0.71 10.18 -1.95
CA ASN A 83 0.03 10.69 -3.08
C ASN A 83 0.86 9.60 -3.74
N ARG A 84 1.41 8.71 -2.94
CA ARG A 84 2.15 7.58 -3.49
C ARG A 84 1.23 6.61 -4.22
N CYS A 85 0.01 6.42 -3.70
CA CYS A 85 -0.95 5.58 -4.38
C CYS A 85 -1.35 6.16 -5.73
N ILE A 86 -1.52 7.47 -5.79
CA ILE A 86 -1.84 8.14 -7.04
C ILE A 86 -0.72 7.95 -8.04
N ALA A 87 0.52 8.11 -7.59
CA ALA A 87 1.67 7.90 -8.47
C ALA A 87 1.69 6.49 -9.03
N THR A 88 1.32 5.51 -8.20
CA THR A 88 1.24 4.13 -8.64
C THR A 88 0.22 3.96 -9.74
N VAL A 89 -0.93 4.59 -9.59
CA VAL A 89 -1.98 4.52 -10.61
C VAL A 89 -1.51 5.15 -11.91
N GLU A 90 -0.83 6.29 -11.82
CA GLU A 90 -0.34 6.97 -13.01
C GLU A 90 0.67 6.13 -13.76
N ILE A 91 1.58 5.49 -13.03
CA ILE A 91 2.56 4.62 -13.66
C ILE A 91 1.89 3.44 -14.34
N THR A 92 0.91 2.85 -13.68
CA THR A 92 0.18 1.72 -14.26
C THR A 92 -0.54 2.13 -15.52
N ASP A 93 -1.18 3.28 -15.50
CA ASP A 93 -1.90 3.77 -16.66
C ASP A 93 -0.98 4.01 -17.83
N ASP A 94 0.18 4.61 -17.58
CA ASP A 94 1.16 4.86 -18.62
C ASP A 94 1.65 3.56 -19.23
N LEU A 95 1.90 2.55 -18.42
CA LEU A 95 2.35 1.27 -18.91
C LEU A 95 1.30 0.57 -19.75
N ASN A 96 0.04 0.72 -19.37
CA ASN A 96 -1.05 0.10 -20.13
C ASN A 96 -1.32 0.78 -21.44
N LEU A 97 -1.03 2.07 -21.53
CA LEU A 97 -1.22 2.80 -22.76
C LEU A 97 -0.12 2.48 -23.78
N GLY A 98 1.03 2.14 -23.28
CA GLY A 98 2.13 1.77 -24.15
C GLY A 98 1.97 0.39 -24.70
#